data_b5b66ff85d883f20955f7743bd75a58a
#
_entry.id   b5b66ff85d883f20955f7743bd75a58a
#
_cell.length_a   1.000
_cell.length_b   1.000
_cell.length_c   1.000
_cell.angle_alpha   90.00
_cell.angle_beta   90.00
_cell.angle_gamma   90.00
#
_symmetry.space_group_name_H-M   'P 1'
#
loop_
_entity.id
_entity.type
_entity.pdbx_description
1 polymer ?
#
loop_
_entity_poly.entity_id
_entity_poly.type
_entity_poly.pdbx_seq_one_letter_code
_entity_poly.pdbx_strand_id
1 'polypeptide(L)'
;MNYAYLIIHNNVVCGTRAVETGITEEKYNSLSKSEQEYYVEQAAWEYAEAYPEEREGRVTIVVTLGLVGCDTEVDTDLETLEEWEELDIAEQNAIIRQSFWEAVDCHVVFEPNDTEAEKHTNWMTR
;
A
#
# COMPACT_ATOMS: atom_id res chain seq x y z
N MET A 1 14.27 -16.50 -15.45
CA MET A 1 13.62 -15.18 -15.60
C MET A 1 13.06 -14.76 -14.24
N ASN A 2 13.39 -13.54 -13.83
CA ASN A 2 12.91 -13.03 -12.54
C ASN A 2 11.65 -12.20 -12.73
N TYR A 3 10.81 -12.21 -11.72
CA TYR A 3 9.59 -11.42 -11.68
C TYR A 3 9.69 -10.38 -10.57
N ALA A 4 8.97 -9.27 -10.74
CA ALA A 4 8.93 -8.22 -9.73
C ALA A 4 7.88 -8.56 -8.68
N TYR A 5 8.26 -8.44 -7.42
CA TYR A 5 7.36 -8.59 -6.29
C TYR A 5 7.41 -7.31 -5.49
N LEU A 6 6.26 -6.85 -5.06
CA LEU A 6 6.17 -5.69 -4.19
C LEU A 6 6.14 -6.16 -2.74
N ILE A 7 7.05 -5.64 -1.95
CA ILE A 7 7.06 -5.90 -0.51
C ILE A 7 6.45 -4.68 0.17
N ILE A 8 5.38 -4.91 0.90
CA ILE A 8 4.64 -3.85 1.60
C ILE A 8 4.70 -4.11 3.10
N HIS A 9 5.02 -3.10 3.88
CA HIS A 9 4.89 -3.18 5.33
C HIS A 9 4.45 -1.82 5.86
N ASN A 10 3.70 -1.79 6.95
CA ASN A 10 3.32 -0.53 7.54
C ASN A 10 4.43 -0.03 8.47
N ASN A 11 4.36 1.25 8.86
CA ASN A 11 5.39 1.90 9.67
C ASN A 11 5.36 1.48 11.14
N VAL A 12 4.31 0.80 11.58
CA VAL A 12 4.31 0.12 12.86
C VAL A 12 4.76 -1.31 12.62
N VAL A 13 5.52 -1.87 13.51
CA VAL A 13 6.09 -3.21 13.34
C VAL A 13 5.00 -4.24 13.51
N CYS A 14 4.29 -4.53 12.44
CA CYS A 14 3.09 -5.33 12.52
C CYS A 14 3.03 -6.44 11.50
N GLY A 15 3.46 -6.19 10.28
CA GLY A 15 3.42 -7.23 9.28
C GLY A 15 3.94 -6.78 7.94
N THR A 16 4.23 -7.76 7.12
CA THR A 16 4.78 -7.54 5.80
C THR A 16 4.02 -8.43 4.82
N ARG A 17 3.70 -7.90 3.66
CA ARG A 17 3.10 -8.67 2.58
C ARG A 17 3.96 -8.60 1.34
N ALA A 18 3.99 -9.70 0.61
CA ALA A 18 4.60 -9.74 -0.71
C ALA A 18 3.49 -9.91 -1.74
N VAL A 19 3.50 -9.08 -2.75
CA VAL A 19 2.47 -9.07 -3.79
C VAL A 19 3.14 -9.27 -5.14
N GLU A 20 2.66 -10.24 -5.91
CA GLU A 20 3.12 -10.44 -7.27
C GLU A 20 2.60 -9.31 -8.15
N THR A 21 3.50 -8.64 -8.87
CA THR A 21 3.09 -7.58 -9.78
C THR A 21 2.66 -8.13 -11.14
N GLY A 22 3.04 -9.36 -11.45
CA GLY A 22 2.72 -9.98 -12.73
C GLY A 22 3.65 -9.60 -13.87
N ILE A 23 4.68 -8.80 -13.60
CA ILE A 23 5.62 -8.40 -14.65
C ILE A 23 7.03 -8.90 -14.34
N THR A 24 7.80 -9.12 -15.40
CA THR A 24 9.18 -9.59 -15.25
C THR A 24 10.11 -8.45 -14.86
N GLU A 25 11.26 -8.80 -14.32
CA GLU A 25 12.29 -7.82 -13.99
C GLU A 25 12.67 -6.99 -15.22
N GLU A 26 12.84 -7.65 -16.37
CA GLU A 26 13.18 -6.98 -17.61
C GLU A 26 12.11 -5.96 -18.00
N LYS A 27 10.85 -6.35 -17.92
CA LYS A 27 9.75 -5.44 -18.23
C LYS A 27 9.70 -4.27 -17.26
N TYR A 28 9.83 -4.54 -15.98
CA TYR A 28 9.82 -3.51 -14.96
C TYR A 28 10.92 -2.48 -15.19
N ASN A 29 12.13 -2.96 -15.45
CA ASN A 29 13.27 -2.07 -15.68
C ASN A 29 13.17 -1.26 -16.98
N SER A 30 12.32 -1.70 -17.91
CA SER A 30 12.09 -0.97 -19.15
C SER A 30 11.08 0.16 -19.01
N LEU A 31 10.34 0.19 -17.91
CA LEU A 31 9.31 1.21 -17.66
C LEU A 31 9.94 2.52 -17.21
N SER A 32 9.25 3.62 -17.49
CA SER A 32 9.63 4.91 -16.93
C SER A 32 9.40 4.91 -15.43
N LYS A 33 9.99 5.86 -14.74
CA LYS A 33 9.81 5.96 -13.29
C LYS A 33 8.33 6.13 -12.92
N SER A 34 7.59 6.93 -13.66
CA SER A 34 6.16 7.12 -13.43
C SER A 34 5.37 5.84 -13.59
N GLU A 35 5.72 5.06 -14.61
CA GLU A 35 5.06 3.78 -14.85
C GLU A 35 5.38 2.78 -13.75
N GLN A 36 6.63 2.75 -13.29
CA GLN A 36 7.04 1.89 -12.18
C GLN A 36 6.24 2.23 -10.92
N GLU A 37 6.11 3.51 -10.62
CA GLU A 37 5.33 3.98 -9.46
C GLU A 37 3.86 3.58 -9.58
N TYR A 38 3.31 3.65 -10.79
CA TYR A 38 1.94 3.23 -11.04
C TYR A 38 1.73 1.75 -10.71
N TYR A 39 2.63 0.90 -11.18
CA TYR A 39 2.52 -0.54 -10.91
C TYR A 39 2.70 -0.86 -9.42
N VAL A 40 3.60 -0.17 -8.76
CA VAL A 40 3.79 -0.32 -7.32
C VAL A 40 2.50 0.03 -6.57
N GLU A 41 1.89 1.16 -6.92
CA GLU A 41 0.67 1.60 -6.26
C GLU A 41 -0.49 0.63 -6.52
N GLN A 42 -0.65 0.17 -7.76
CA GLN A 42 -1.71 -0.78 -8.09
C GLN A 42 -1.54 -2.09 -7.32
N ALA A 43 -0.32 -2.59 -7.22
CA ALA A 43 -0.06 -3.80 -6.46
C ALA A 43 -0.35 -3.59 -4.97
N ALA A 44 -0.01 -2.44 -4.43
CA ALA A 44 -0.25 -2.12 -3.03
C ALA A 44 -1.75 -2.15 -2.71
N TRP A 45 -2.57 -1.58 -3.59
CA TRP A 45 -4.01 -1.50 -3.34
C TRP A 45 -4.74 -2.83 -3.47
N GLU A 46 -4.10 -3.89 -3.92
CA GLU A 46 -4.73 -5.21 -3.93
C GLU A 46 -5.03 -5.71 -2.51
N TYR A 47 -4.22 -5.29 -1.53
CA TYR A 47 -4.37 -5.76 -0.15
C TYR A 47 -4.59 -4.63 0.84
N ALA A 48 -4.33 -3.40 0.43
CA ALA A 48 -4.48 -2.25 1.30
C ALA A 48 -5.85 -1.63 1.17
N GLU A 49 -6.35 -1.09 2.27
CA GLU A 49 -7.56 -0.29 2.26
C GLU A 49 -7.29 0.96 3.08
N ALA A 50 -7.92 2.06 2.69
CA ALA A 50 -7.80 3.30 3.43
C ALA A 50 -9.16 4.00 3.42
N TYR A 51 -9.60 4.47 4.57
CA TYR A 51 -10.90 5.11 4.71
C TYR A 51 -10.87 6.15 5.83
N PRO A 52 -11.74 7.17 5.74
CA PRO A 52 -11.81 8.17 6.79
C PRO A 52 -12.64 7.69 7.98
N GLU A 53 -12.25 8.12 9.16
CA GLU A 53 -12.98 7.83 10.39
C GLU A 53 -12.91 9.07 11.28
N GLU A 54 -14.04 9.44 11.88
CA GLU A 54 -14.08 10.59 12.77
C GLU A 54 -13.92 10.11 14.22
N ARG A 55 -12.95 10.69 14.91
CA ARG A 55 -12.70 10.40 16.31
C ARG A 55 -12.35 11.67 17.05
N GLU A 56 -13.04 11.93 18.14
CA GLU A 56 -12.71 13.05 19.04
C GLU A 56 -12.52 14.39 18.35
N GLY A 57 -13.41 14.70 17.40
CA GLY A 57 -13.35 15.97 16.69
C GLY A 57 -12.27 16.06 15.65
N ARG A 58 -11.82 14.93 15.13
CA ARG A 58 -10.82 14.89 14.07
C ARG A 58 -11.07 13.73 13.13
N VAL A 59 -10.85 13.96 11.85
CA VAL A 59 -10.93 12.90 10.85
C VAL A 59 -9.54 12.29 10.69
N THR A 60 -9.45 10.99 10.83
CA THR A 60 -8.22 10.25 10.56
C THR A 60 -8.45 9.33 9.38
N ILE A 61 -7.39 9.05 8.63
CA ILE A 61 -7.44 8.03 7.59
C ILE A 61 -6.88 6.76 8.19
N VAL A 62 -7.72 5.73 8.24
CA VAL A 62 -7.31 4.42 8.73
C VAL A 62 -6.76 3.64 7.55
N VAL A 63 -5.52 3.20 7.64
CA VAL A 63 -4.86 2.43 6.58
C VAL A 63 -4.62 1.02 7.11
N THR A 64 -5.11 0.02 6.39
CA THR A 64 -4.95 -1.37 6.78
C THR A 64 -4.38 -2.19 5.61
N LEU A 65 -3.54 -3.15 5.95
CA LEU A 65 -2.98 -4.09 4.97
C LEU A 65 -3.69 -5.44 5.04
N GLY A 66 -4.85 -5.48 5.70
CA GLY A 66 -5.60 -6.73 5.86
C GLY A 66 -5.01 -7.68 6.90
N LEU A 67 -4.11 -7.19 7.73
CA LEU A 67 -3.50 -7.97 8.81
C LEU A 67 -4.15 -7.57 10.13
N VAL A 68 -4.52 -8.54 10.91
CA VAL A 68 -5.22 -8.29 12.17
C VAL A 68 -4.35 -7.48 13.13
N GLY A 69 -4.90 -6.38 13.61
CA GLY A 69 -4.21 -5.53 14.59
C GLY A 69 -3.12 -4.65 14.01
N CYS A 70 -3.06 -4.54 12.69
CA CYS A 70 -1.99 -3.80 12.02
C CYS A 70 -2.50 -2.56 11.29
N ASP A 71 -3.52 -1.92 11.82
CA ASP A 71 -4.05 -0.70 11.23
C ASP A 71 -3.23 0.50 11.68
N THR A 72 -3.04 1.44 10.78
CA THR A 72 -2.35 2.69 11.06
C THR A 72 -3.32 3.84 10.85
N GLU A 73 -3.28 4.84 11.69
CA GLU A 73 -4.14 6.01 11.57
C GLU A 73 -3.28 7.23 11.25
N VAL A 74 -3.73 8.01 10.26
CA VAL A 74 -3.04 9.24 9.86
C VAL A 74 -4.01 10.40 10.04
N ASP A 75 -3.65 11.36 10.88
CA ASP A 75 -4.50 12.51 11.14
C ASP A 75 -4.60 13.43 9.92
N THR A 76 -5.79 13.98 9.72
CA THR A 76 -6.01 15.01 8.71
C THR A 76 -6.26 16.35 9.40
N ASP A 77 -6.41 17.41 8.60
CA ASP A 77 -6.76 18.73 9.13
C ASP A 77 -8.26 18.90 9.30
N LEU A 78 -9.05 17.90 8.95
CA LEU A 78 -10.50 17.96 9.03
C LEU A 78 -10.98 17.55 10.40
N GLU A 79 -12.11 18.12 10.83
CA GLU A 79 -12.68 17.84 12.14
C GLU A 79 -13.84 16.86 12.09
N THR A 80 -14.61 16.87 11.00
CA THR A 80 -15.83 16.04 10.90
C THR A 80 -15.88 15.29 9.56
N LEU A 81 -16.64 14.19 9.56
CA LEU A 81 -16.90 13.47 8.31
C LEU A 81 -17.74 14.33 7.34
N GLU A 82 -18.53 15.25 7.85
CA GLU A 82 -19.28 16.18 7.01
C GLU A 82 -18.31 17.03 6.17
N GLU A 83 -17.25 17.54 6.79
CA GLU A 83 -16.22 18.27 6.06
C GLU A 83 -15.54 17.40 5.01
N TRP A 84 -15.30 16.12 5.34
CA TRP A 84 -14.73 15.17 4.40
C TRP A 84 -15.64 14.99 3.18
N GLU A 85 -16.94 14.85 3.40
CA GLU A 85 -17.90 14.66 2.33
C GLU A 85 -18.06 15.89 1.44
N GLU A 86 -17.72 17.07 1.95
CA GLU A 86 -17.76 18.31 1.17
C GLU A 86 -16.60 18.43 0.20
N LEU A 87 -15.54 17.65 0.39
CA LEU A 87 -14.41 17.63 -0.54
C LEU A 87 -14.82 16.93 -1.83
N ASP A 88 -14.25 17.37 -2.95
CA ASP A 88 -14.50 16.63 -4.18
C ASP A 88 -13.68 15.32 -4.18
N ILE A 89 -14.01 14.43 -5.12
CA ILE A 89 -13.38 13.12 -5.18
C ILE A 89 -11.87 13.22 -5.36
N ALA A 90 -11.40 14.18 -6.15
CA ALA A 90 -9.96 14.34 -6.38
C ALA A 90 -9.23 14.72 -5.10
N GLU A 91 -9.83 15.58 -4.28
CA GLU A 91 -9.26 15.98 -3.01
C GLU A 91 -9.25 14.83 -2.01
N GLN A 92 -10.36 14.09 -1.95
CA GLN A 92 -10.44 12.91 -1.08
C GLN A 92 -9.38 11.89 -1.46
N ASN A 93 -9.24 11.59 -2.74
CA ASN A 93 -8.25 10.63 -3.22
C ASN A 93 -6.82 11.10 -2.94
N ALA A 94 -6.55 12.38 -3.06
CA ALA A 94 -5.22 12.92 -2.77
C ALA A 94 -4.87 12.73 -1.30
N ILE A 95 -5.81 12.98 -0.40
CA ILE A 95 -5.60 12.79 1.03
C ILE A 95 -5.39 11.32 1.36
N ILE A 96 -6.19 10.44 0.77
CA ILE A 96 -6.06 9.00 0.99
C ILE A 96 -4.69 8.49 0.50
N ARG A 97 -4.27 8.90 -0.69
CA ARG A 97 -2.98 8.47 -1.24
C ARG A 97 -1.82 8.97 -0.37
N GLN A 98 -1.87 10.23 0.03
CA GLN A 98 -0.83 10.78 0.89
C GLN A 98 -0.77 10.03 2.21
N SER A 99 -1.93 9.79 2.82
CA SER A 99 -2.01 9.07 4.10
C SER A 99 -1.48 7.65 3.98
N PHE A 100 -1.81 6.97 2.88
CA PHE A 100 -1.32 5.63 2.63
C PHE A 100 0.22 5.60 2.60
N TRP A 101 0.82 6.52 1.85
CA TRP A 101 2.28 6.53 1.73
C TRP A 101 3.00 7.00 2.99
N GLU A 102 2.29 7.70 3.89
CA GLU A 102 2.83 8.02 5.21
C GLU A 102 2.78 6.79 6.13
N ALA A 103 1.81 5.92 5.93
CA ALA A 103 1.57 4.77 6.81
C ALA A 103 2.36 3.53 6.41
N VAL A 104 2.73 3.38 5.15
CA VAL A 104 3.36 2.15 4.65
C VAL A 104 4.63 2.45 3.87
N ASP A 105 5.52 1.48 3.89
CA ASP A 105 6.72 1.47 3.05
C ASP A 105 6.61 0.33 2.04
N CYS A 106 7.05 0.60 0.83
CA CYS A 106 7.01 -0.39 -0.23
C CYS A 106 8.34 -0.40 -0.97
N HIS A 107 8.77 -1.58 -1.37
CA HIS A 107 9.92 -1.70 -2.27
C HIS A 107 9.73 -2.92 -3.16
N VAL A 108 10.42 -2.93 -4.27
CA VAL A 108 10.32 -4.02 -5.24
C VAL A 108 11.53 -4.92 -5.11
N VAL A 109 11.30 -6.21 -5.09
CA VAL A 109 12.37 -7.21 -5.15
C VAL A 109 12.15 -8.08 -6.38
N PHE A 110 13.21 -8.68 -6.86
CA PHE A 110 13.13 -9.54 -8.05
C PHE A 110 13.48 -10.97 -7.65
N GLU A 111 12.55 -11.87 -7.94
CA GLU A 111 12.69 -13.27 -7.58
C GLU A 111 12.47 -14.16 -8.79
N PRO A 112 13.05 -15.36 -8.78
CA PRO A 112 12.80 -16.31 -9.86
C PRO A 112 11.31 -16.65 -9.94
N ASN A 113 10.94 -17.34 -10.98
CA ASN A 113 9.57 -17.65 -11.34
C ASN A 113 8.78 -18.42 -10.27
N ASP A 114 7.63 -18.92 -10.66
CA ASP A 114 6.68 -19.63 -9.81
C ASP A 114 7.25 -20.75 -8.97
N THR A 115 8.34 -21.37 -9.43
CA THR A 115 8.98 -22.45 -8.68
C THR A 115 9.46 -21.96 -7.30
N GLU A 116 9.72 -20.67 -7.20
CA GLU A 116 10.21 -20.07 -5.96
C GLU A 116 9.09 -19.44 -5.13
N ALA A 117 7.85 -19.50 -5.59
CA ALA A 117 6.73 -18.89 -4.88
C ALA A 117 6.57 -19.44 -3.47
N GLU A 118 6.74 -20.74 -3.31
CA GLU A 118 6.64 -21.39 -1.99
C GLU A 118 7.71 -20.88 -1.04
N LYS A 119 8.92 -20.72 -1.53
CA LYS A 119 10.03 -20.20 -0.76
C LYS A 119 9.77 -18.76 -0.34
N HIS A 120 9.20 -18.00 -1.24
CA HIS A 120 8.82 -16.61 -1.01
C HIS A 120 7.75 -16.52 0.08
N THR A 121 6.76 -17.40 0.02
CA THR A 121 5.70 -17.49 1.02
C THR A 121 6.29 -17.81 2.39
N ASN A 122 7.24 -18.73 2.46
CA ASN A 122 7.90 -19.08 3.72
C ASN A 122 8.64 -17.89 4.30
N TRP A 123 9.24 -17.09 3.45
CA TRP A 123 9.90 -15.87 3.87
C TRP A 123 8.91 -14.90 4.54
N MET A 124 7.71 -14.81 4.02
CA MET A 124 6.67 -13.95 4.58
C MET A 124 6.17 -14.40 5.95
N THR A 125 6.20 -15.69 6.22
CA THR A 125 5.65 -16.25 7.47
C THR A 125 6.61 -16.24 8.64
N ARG A 126 7.80 -15.80 8.46
CA ARG A 126 8.80 -15.77 9.52
C ARG A 126 8.57 -14.66 10.54
#